data_9bf31655f1ac243253e8d8f5a531e8b5
#
_entry.id   9bf31655f1ac243253e8d8f5a531e8b5
#
_cell.length_a   1.000
_cell.length_b   1.000
_cell.length_c   1.000
_cell.angle_alpha   90.00
_cell.angle_beta   90.00
_cell.angle_gamma   90.00
#
_symmetry.space_group_name_H-M   'P 1'
#
loop_
_entity.id
_entity.type
_entity.pdbx_description
1 polymer ?
#
loop_
_entity_poly.entity_id
_entity_poly.type
_entity_poly.pdbx_seq_one_letter_code
_entity_poly.pdbx_strand_id
1 'polypeptide(L)'
;ILREHNLHTVCEEASCPNIGECFGKGTATFMIMGDKCTRRCPFCDVGHGRPDPLDPDEPLNLARTIAALKLNYVVITSVDRDDLRDGGAAHFVECIAKTRELSPATRIEILVPDFRGRLDRALEILDACPPDVMNHNLETVPRLYKQARPGSNYEHSLKLLAEFKARHPEVPTKSGLMLGLGETDEEILQVMRDMRAHNVDMITIGQYLQ
;
A
#
# COMPACT_ATOMS: atom_id res chain seq x y z
N ILE A 1 -6.21 -18.59 -12.57
CA ILE A 1 -6.07 -18.57 -11.10
C ILE A 1 -6.60 -17.22 -10.55
N LEU A 2 -6.06 -16.05 -10.90
CA LEU A 2 -6.51 -14.76 -10.35
C LEU A 2 -8.00 -14.50 -10.58
N ARG A 3 -8.48 -14.64 -11.81
CA ARG A 3 -9.90 -14.47 -12.17
C ARG A 3 -10.83 -15.51 -11.56
N GLU A 4 -10.35 -16.73 -11.32
CA GLU A 4 -11.09 -17.81 -10.66
C GLU A 4 -11.33 -17.53 -9.17
N HIS A 5 -10.48 -16.68 -8.56
CA HIS A 5 -10.54 -16.29 -7.16
C HIS A 5 -11.03 -14.86 -6.93
N ASN A 6 -11.54 -14.18 -7.96
CA ASN A 6 -12.01 -12.78 -7.90
C ASN A 6 -10.98 -11.79 -7.33
N LEU A 7 -9.68 -12.01 -7.62
CA LEU A 7 -8.60 -11.18 -7.13
C LEU A 7 -8.15 -10.15 -8.17
N HIS A 8 -7.86 -8.95 -7.69
CA HIS A 8 -7.30 -7.86 -8.46
C HIS A 8 -5.80 -7.75 -8.22
N THR A 9 -5.03 -7.45 -9.27
CA THR A 9 -3.61 -7.11 -9.13
C THR A 9 -3.38 -5.69 -9.62
N VAL A 10 -2.60 -4.92 -8.88
CA VAL A 10 -2.13 -3.59 -9.33
C VAL A 10 -1.41 -3.70 -10.67
N CYS A 11 -0.77 -4.84 -10.92
CA CYS A 11 -0.06 -5.09 -12.17
C CYS A 11 -0.98 -5.11 -13.40
N GLU A 12 -2.23 -5.57 -13.25
CA GLU A 12 -3.24 -5.53 -14.32
C GLU A 12 -3.97 -4.18 -14.33
N GLU A 13 -4.47 -3.71 -13.16
CA GLU A 13 -5.29 -2.51 -13.03
C GLU A 13 -4.52 -1.21 -13.34
N ALA A 14 -3.22 -1.15 -13.04
CA ALA A 14 -2.36 -0.01 -13.33
C ALA A 14 -1.48 -0.21 -14.58
N SER A 15 -1.78 -1.18 -15.44
CA SER A 15 -1.05 -1.44 -16.70
C SER A 15 0.48 -1.48 -16.52
N CYS A 16 0.95 -2.13 -15.46
CA CYS A 16 2.36 -2.09 -15.05
C CYS A 16 3.28 -2.77 -16.08
N PRO A 17 4.31 -2.08 -16.61
CA PRO A 17 5.21 -2.64 -17.61
C PRO A 17 6.11 -3.76 -17.07
N ASN A 18 6.24 -3.90 -15.76
CA ASN A 18 7.16 -4.83 -15.09
C ASN A 18 6.51 -6.17 -14.68
N ILE A 19 5.26 -6.43 -15.07
CA ILE A 19 4.49 -7.60 -14.63
C ILE A 19 5.24 -8.92 -14.87
N GLY A 20 5.83 -9.09 -16.05
CA GLY A 20 6.56 -10.33 -16.40
C GLY A 20 7.82 -10.56 -15.56
N GLU A 21 8.55 -9.50 -15.23
CA GLU A 21 9.75 -9.58 -14.41
C GLU A 21 9.42 -9.90 -12.95
N CYS A 22 8.41 -9.23 -12.38
CA CYS A 22 7.99 -9.44 -10.99
C CYS A 22 7.52 -10.88 -10.76
N PHE A 23 6.59 -11.38 -11.59
CA PHE A 23 6.12 -12.76 -11.48
C PHE A 23 7.24 -13.77 -11.71
N GLY A 24 8.16 -13.51 -12.66
CA GLY A 24 9.33 -14.36 -12.90
C GLY A 24 10.29 -14.46 -11.71
N LYS A 25 10.31 -13.44 -10.83
CA LYS A 25 11.11 -13.40 -9.59
C LYS A 25 10.35 -13.91 -8.36
N GLY A 26 9.11 -14.40 -8.51
CA GLY A 26 8.28 -14.86 -7.39
C GLY A 26 7.74 -13.71 -6.53
N THR A 27 7.52 -12.53 -7.13
CA THR A 27 6.96 -11.35 -6.47
C THR A 27 5.67 -10.92 -7.17
N ALA A 28 4.64 -10.58 -6.41
CA ALA A 28 3.40 -10.03 -6.94
C ALA A 28 2.83 -8.94 -6.02
N THR A 29 2.04 -8.03 -6.61
CA THR A 29 1.30 -7.00 -5.89
C THR A 29 -0.19 -7.22 -6.08
N PHE A 30 -0.88 -7.51 -4.98
CA PHE A 30 -2.34 -7.69 -4.97
C PHE A 30 -3.02 -6.45 -4.42
N MET A 31 -4.16 -6.13 -5.03
CA MET A 31 -5.04 -5.06 -4.56
C MET A 31 -6.26 -5.70 -3.91
N ILE A 32 -6.50 -5.38 -2.66
CA ILE A 32 -7.62 -5.87 -1.86
C ILE A 32 -8.69 -4.79 -1.67
N MET A 33 -9.86 -5.20 -1.18
CA MET A 33 -11.01 -4.34 -0.89
C MET A 33 -11.67 -3.74 -2.14
N GLY A 34 -11.51 -4.41 -3.29
CA GLY A 34 -12.13 -4.06 -4.57
C GLY A 34 -11.30 -3.08 -5.41
N ASP A 35 -11.91 -2.59 -6.48
CA ASP A 35 -11.32 -1.78 -7.55
C ASP A 35 -11.81 -0.31 -7.56
N LYS A 36 -12.65 0.10 -6.58
CA LYS A 36 -13.21 1.45 -6.49
C LYS A 36 -12.66 2.19 -5.27
N CYS A 37 -11.88 3.23 -5.53
CA CYS A 37 -11.31 4.09 -4.50
C CYS A 37 -12.32 5.18 -4.08
N THR A 38 -12.36 5.51 -2.79
CA THR A 38 -13.15 6.65 -2.28
C THR A 38 -12.54 8.00 -2.64
N ARG A 39 -11.28 8.03 -3.08
CA ARG A 39 -10.54 9.24 -3.48
C ARG A 39 -10.30 9.29 -4.98
N ARG A 40 -9.86 10.47 -5.47
CA ARG A 40 -9.68 10.78 -6.90
C ARG A 40 -8.33 11.46 -7.12
N CYS A 41 -7.25 10.71 -6.93
CA CYS A 41 -5.91 11.22 -7.21
C CYS A 41 -5.69 11.28 -8.74
N PRO A 42 -5.37 12.45 -9.33
CA PRO A 42 -5.26 12.60 -10.79
C PRO A 42 -4.19 11.73 -11.45
N PHE A 43 -3.20 11.29 -10.70
CA PHE A 43 -2.14 10.41 -11.21
C PHE A 43 -2.50 8.92 -11.19
N CYS A 44 -3.61 8.56 -10.54
CA CYS A 44 -3.97 7.16 -10.29
C CYS A 44 -5.00 6.69 -11.32
N ASP A 45 -4.72 5.57 -11.97
CA ASP A 45 -5.58 4.95 -12.99
C ASP A 45 -6.65 4.04 -12.38
N VAL A 46 -6.62 3.81 -11.07
CA VAL A 46 -7.62 3.00 -10.36
C VAL A 46 -8.99 3.68 -10.37
N GLY A 47 -10.03 2.91 -10.64
CA GLY A 47 -11.41 3.37 -10.63
C GLY A 47 -11.80 4.04 -9.31
N HIS A 48 -12.72 5.01 -9.36
CA HIS A 48 -13.16 5.72 -8.17
C HIS A 48 -14.69 5.81 -8.10
N GLY A 49 -15.20 5.84 -6.87
CA GLY A 49 -16.64 5.88 -6.65
C GLY A 49 -17.04 5.37 -5.27
N ARG A 50 -18.24 4.83 -5.19
CA ARG A 50 -18.71 4.14 -3.99
C ARG A 50 -18.20 2.68 -4.05
N PRO A 51 -17.33 2.26 -3.12
CA PRO A 51 -16.85 0.88 -3.07
C PRO A 51 -17.99 -0.11 -2.78
N ASP A 52 -17.81 -1.33 -3.25
CA ASP A 52 -18.67 -2.43 -2.87
C ASP A 52 -18.37 -2.90 -1.43
N PRO A 53 -19.27 -3.64 -0.78
CA PRO A 53 -18.98 -4.28 0.51
C PRO A 53 -17.73 -5.14 0.45
N LEU A 54 -17.03 -5.28 1.58
CA LEU A 54 -15.89 -6.18 1.68
C LEU A 54 -16.32 -7.62 1.39
N ASP A 55 -15.53 -8.33 0.61
CA ASP A 55 -15.69 -9.77 0.41
C ASP A 55 -15.04 -10.51 1.61
N PRO A 56 -15.82 -11.22 2.43
CA PRO A 56 -15.30 -11.95 3.58
C PRO A 56 -14.37 -13.12 3.18
N ASP A 57 -14.45 -13.60 1.96
CA ASP A 57 -13.62 -14.70 1.45
C ASP A 57 -12.30 -14.21 0.81
N GLU A 58 -12.15 -12.90 0.54
CA GLU A 58 -10.97 -12.33 -0.09
C GLU A 58 -9.66 -12.67 0.66
N PRO A 59 -9.55 -12.60 2.00
CA PRO A 59 -8.32 -12.95 2.71
C PRO A 59 -7.89 -14.40 2.48
N LEU A 60 -8.84 -15.34 2.47
CA LEU A 60 -8.56 -16.75 2.23
C LEU A 60 -8.20 -17.02 0.76
N ASN A 61 -8.90 -16.40 -0.16
CA ASN A 61 -8.65 -16.51 -1.60
C ASN A 61 -7.29 -15.96 -1.98
N LEU A 62 -6.90 -14.81 -1.40
CA LEU A 62 -5.57 -14.22 -1.54
C LEU A 62 -4.49 -15.19 -1.04
N ALA A 63 -4.62 -15.71 0.16
CA ALA A 63 -3.66 -16.62 0.75
C ALA A 63 -3.49 -17.91 -0.06
N ARG A 64 -4.58 -18.49 -0.56
CA ARG A 64 -4.56 -19.67 -1.45
C ARG A 64 -3.83 -19.37 -2.75
N THR A 65 -4.05 -18.20 -3.32
CA THR A 65 -3.40 -17.78 -4.57
C THR A 65 -1.90 -17.58 -4.38
N ILE A 66 -1.49 -16.93 -3.29
CA ILE A 66 -0.07 -16.76 -2.93
C ILE A 66 0.62 -18.12 -2.77
N ALA A 67 -0.03 -19.07 -2.08
CA ALA A 67 0.48 -20.41 -1.89
C ALA A 67 0.57 -21.20 -3.22
N ALA A 68 -0.46 -21.13 -4.05
CA ALA A 68 -0.48 -21.81 -5.36
C ALA A 68 0.61 -21.28 -6.31
N LEU A 69 0.87 -19.97 -6.28
CA LEU A 69 1.90 -19.33 -7.09
C LEU A 69 3.32 -19.46 -6.47
N LYS A 70 3.43 -19.99 -5.24
CA LYS A 70 4.69 -20.17 -4.50
C LYS A 70 5.50 -18.87 -4.44
N LEU A 71 4.84 -17.76 -4.13
CA LEU A 71 5.50 -16.47 -4.07
C LEU A 71 6.45 -16.38 -2.87
N ASN A 72 7.62 -15.79 -3.10
CA ASN A 72 8.61 -15.52 -2.04
C ASN A 72 8.34 -14.19 -1.33
N TYR A 73 7.76 -13.24 -2.07
CA TYR A 73 7.46 -11.90 -1.60
C TYR A 73 6.15 -11.41 -2.18
N VAL A 74 5.31 -10.83 -1.36
CA VAL A 74 4.03 -10.28 -1.79
C VAL A 74 3.84 -8.88 -1.24
N VAL A 75 3.36 -7.97 -2.10
CA VAL A 75 2.86 -6.67 -1.69
C VAL A 75 1.33 -6.75 -1.67
N ILE A 76 0.73 -6.46 -0.53
CA ILE A 76 -0.72 -6.36 -0.37
C ILE A 76 -1.05 -4.87 -0.25
N THR A 77 -1.77 -4.34 -1.22
CA THR A 77 -2.22 -2.95 -1.21
C THR A 77 -3.73 -2.85 -1.32
N SER A 78 -4.27 -1.67 -1.18
CA SER A 78 -5.71 -1.44 -1.32
C SER A 78 -6.03 -0.11 -1.97
N VAL A 79 -7.27 0.04 -2.38
CA VAL A 79 -7.90 1.35 -2.60
C VAL A 79 -8.09 2.08 -1.25
N ASP A 80 -8.25 3.41 -1.27
CA ASP A 80 -8.70 4.12 -0.08
C ASP A 80 -10.16 3.75 0.27
N ARG A 81 -10.38 3.38 1.51
CA ARG A 81 -11.69 2.98 2.06
C ARG A 81 -12.11 3.92 3.19
N ASP A 82 -12.24 5.22 2.86
CA ASP A 82 -12.70 6.23 3.82
C ASP A 82 -14.14 5.99 4.31
N ASP A 83 -14.87 5.08 3.67
CA ASP A 83 -16.19 4.60 4.07
C ASP A 83 -16.16 3.63 5.27
N LEU A 84 -15.01 2.97 5.53
CA LEU A 84 -14.84 2.04 6.64
C LEU A 84 -14.38 2.75 7.91
N ARG A 85 -14.84 2.27 9.08
CA ARG A 85 -14.54 2.88 10.38
C ARG A 85 -13.07 2.80 10.80
N ASP A 86 -12.33 1.85 10.25
CA ASP A 86 -10.91 1.58 10.49
C ASP A 86 -10.05 1.82 9.25
N GLY A 87 -10.65 2.32 8.16
CA GLY A 87 -9.95 2.51 6.89
C GLY A 87 -9.49 1.21 6.22
N GLY A 88 -10.03 0.05 6.63
CA GLY A 88 -9.68 -1.27 6.12
C GLY A 88 -8.56 -1.99 6.86
N ALA A 89 -8.09 -1.46 7.99
CA ALA A 89 -6.98 -2.05 8.75
C ALA A 89 -7.25 -3.50 9.20
N ALA A 90 -8.49 -3.81 9.63
CA ALA A 90 -8.86 -5.18 10.01
C ALA A 90 -8.76 -6.16 8.84
N HIS A 91 -9.15 -5.73 7.65
CA HIS A 91 -9.06 -6.55 6.45
C HIS A 91 -7.60 -6.84 6.04
N PHE A 92 -6.69 -5.86 6.18
CA PHE A 92 -5.24 -6.09 6.04
C PHE A 92 -4.75 -7.16 7.02
N VAL A 93 -5.11 -7.06 8.30
CA VAL A 93 -4.71 -8.03 9.33
C VAL A 93 -5.19 -9.45 8.98
N GLU A 94 -6.42 -9.61 8.52
CA GLU A 94 -6.94 -10.91 8.06
C GLU A 94 -6.16 -11.45 6.87
N CYS A 95 -5.85 -10.60 5.88
CA CYS A 95 -5.04 -10.99 4.73
C CYS A 95 -3.62 -11.44 5.14
N ILE A 96 -2.96 -10.72 6.04
CA ILE A 96 -1.64 -11.09 6.57
C ILE A 96 -1.72 -12.42 7.32
N ALA A 97 -2.69 -12.57 8.23
CA ALA A 97 -2.84 -13.78 9.04
C ALA A 97 -3.09 -15.01 8.18
N LYS A 98 -4.01 -14.93 7.20
CA LYS A 98 -4.30 -16.03 6.28
C LYS A 98 -3.12 -16.36 5.35
N THR A 99 -2.39 -15.36 4.91
CA THR A 99 -1.18 -15.58 4.12
C THR A 99 -0.10 -16.30 4.93
N ARG A 100 0.14 -15.91 6.17
CA ARG A 100 1.08 -16.60 7.06
C ARG A 100 0.68 -18.03 7.39
N GLU A 101 -0.63 -18.28 7.53
CA GLU A 101 -1.17 -19.62 7.77
C GLU A 101 -0.86 -20.57 6.60
N LEU A 102 -1.07 -20.14 5.34
CA LEU A 102 -0.92 -20.98 4.15
C LEU A 102 0.45 -20.91 3.48
N SER A 103 1.20 -19.84 3.74
CA SER A 103 2.52 -19.58 3.12
C SER A 103 3.49 -18.94 4.13
N PRO A 104 3.90 -19.64 5.18
CA PRO A 104 4.68 -19.06 6.29
C PRO A 104 6.06 -18.56 5.88
N ALA A 105 6.59 -18.98 4.74
CA ALA A 105 7.88 -18.53 4.22
C ALA A 105 7.79 -17.28 3.34
N THR A 106 6.58 -16.87 2.93
CA THR A 106 6.38 -15.69 2.08
C THR A 106 6.54 -14.42 2.92
N ARG A 107 7.36 -13.50 2.48
CA ARG A 107 7.48 -12.17 3.07
C ARG A 107 6.33 -11.28 2.60
N ILE A 108 5.76 -10.55 3.54
CA ILE A 108 4.56 -9.74 3.31
C ILE A 108 4.89 -8.27 3.53
N GLU A 109 4.83 -7.48 2.47
CA GLU A 109 4.78 -6.02 2.52
C GLU A 109 3.33 -5.59 2.44
N ILE A 110 2.90 -4.63 3.25
CA ILE A 110 1.62 -3.95 3.03
C ILE A 110 1.87 -2.52 2.58
N LEU A 111 1.16 -2.08 1.53
CA LEU A 111 1.11 -0.70 1.10
C LEU A 111 -0.26 -0.13 1.46
N VAL A 112 -0.30 0.62 2.56
CA VAL A 112 -1.54 1.09 3.17
C VAL A 112 -1.94 2.49 2.73
N PRO A 113 -3.26 2.83 2.78
CA PRO A 113 -3.73 4.20 2.67
C PRO A 113 -3.29 5.03 3.88
N ASP A 114 -3.57 6.34 3.87
CA ASP A 114 -3.18 7.22 4.99
C ASP A 114 -4.09 7.11 6.24
N PHE A 115 -5.09 6.24 6.23
CA PHE A 115 -6.06 6.04 7.31
C PHE A 115 -6.64 7.35 7.85
N ARG A 116 -6.94 8.28 6.98
CA ARG A 116 -7.40 9.63 7.29
C ARG A 116 -8.44 9.69 8.40
N GLY A 117 -8.09 10.36 9.50
CA GLY A 117 -8.95 10.51 10.69
C GLY A 117 -9.13 9.23 11.52
N ARG A 118 -8.40 8.14 11.23
CA ARG A 118 -8.50 6.82 11.88
C ARG A 118 -7.14 6.21 12.21
N LEU A 119 -6.07 6.99 12.10
CA LEU A 119 -4.69 6.49 12.20
C LEU A 119 -4.44 5.67 13.47
N ASP A 120 -4.76 6.21 14.63
CA ASP A 120 -4.51 5.54 15.92
C ASP A 120 -5.21 4.18 15.96
N ARG A 121 -6.52 4.15 15.58
CA ARG A 121 -7.30 2.91 15.52
C ARG A 121 -6.74 1.91 14.51
N ALA A 122 -6.32 2.38 13.33
CA ALA A 122 -5.76 1.52 12.31
C ALA A 122 -4.43 0.88 12.76
N LEU A 123 -3.56 1.66 13.39
CA LEU A 123 -2.29 1.15 13.93
C LEU A 123 -2.52 0.16 15.09
N GLU A 124 -3.46 0.43 16.00
CA GLU A 124 -3.84 -0.52 17.07
C GLU A 124 -4.33 -1.87 16.50
N ILE A 125 -5.06 -1.85 15.39
CA ILE A 125 -5.52 -3.08 14.73
C ILE A 125 -4.34 -3.80 14.07
N LEU A 126 -3.46 -3.08 13.38
CA LEU A 126 -2.27 -3.64 12.73
C LEU A 126 -1.27 -4.24 13.72
N ASP A 127 -1.24 -3.77 14.97
CA ASP A 127 -0.40 -4.34 16.05
C ASP A 127 -0.70 -5.84 16.29
N ALA A 128 -1.91 -6.30 15.97
CA ALA A 128 -2.28 -7.71 16.17
C ALA A 128 -1.56 -8.67 15.21
N CYS A 129 -1.20 -8.21 14.01
CA CYS A 129 -0.47 -9.01 13.02
C CYS A 129 0.35 -8.09 12.09
N PRO A 130 1.48 -7.54 12.58
CA PRO A 130 2.30 -6.61 11.80
C PRO A 130 2.90 -7.29 10.57
N PRO A 131 3.07 -6.57 9.44
CA PRO A 131 3.70 -7.09 8.23
C PRO A 131 5.22 -7.26 8.42
N ASP A 132 5.89 -7.82 7.39
CA ASP A 132 7.35 -7.85 7.34
C ASP A 132 7.94 -6.53 6.81
N VAL A 133 7.16 -5.74 6.09
CA VAL A 133 7.48 -4.37 5.64
C VAL A 133 6.22 -3.52 5.65
N MET A 134 6.29 -2.34 6.28
CA MET A 134 5.21 -1.34 6.28
C MET A 134 5.49 -0.26 5.25
N ASN A 135 4.64 -0.14 4.25
CA ASN A 135 4.77 0.86 3.20
C ASN A 135 3.57 1.82 3.19
N HIS A 136 3.87 3.10 3.05
CA HIS A 136 2.92 4.15 2.73
C HIS A 136 3.60 5.20 1.84
N ASN A 137 3.09 5.38 0.64
CA ASN A 137 3.70 6.28 -0.32
C ASN A 137 3.37 7.75 -0.01
N LEU A 138 4.39 8.60 -0.02
CA LEU A 138 4.24 10.06 -0.04
C LEU A 138 3.81 10.57 -1.42
N GLU A 139 4.15 9.85 -2.47
CA GLU A 139 3.85 10.06 -3.88
C GLU A 139 4.54 11.29 -4.48
N THR A 140 4.50 12.46 -3.83
CA THR A 140 5.06 13.70 -4.34
C THR A 140 5.54 14.65 -3.23
N VAL A 141 6.08 15.80 -3.61
CA VAL A 141 6.57 16.86 -2.72
C VAL A 141 5.43 17.68 -2.10
N PRO A 142 5.62 18.33 -0.92
CA PRO A 142 4.55 19.05 -0.21
C PRO A 142 3.80 20.09 -1.05
N ARG A 143 4.51 20.84 -1.90
CA ARG A 143 3.92 21.88 -2.77
C ARG A 143 2.87 21.31 -3.72
N LEU A 144 3.05 20.07 -4.18
CA LEU A 144 2.18 19.42 -5.15
C LEU A 144 1.03 18.60 -4.52
N TYR A 145 1.01 18.45 -3.19
CA TYR A 145 0.04 17.59 -2.51
C TYR A 145 -1.42 17.89 -2.86
N LYS A 146 -1.80 19.17 -2.85
CA LYS A 146 -3.19 19.57 -3.17
C LYS A 146 -3.59 19.21 -4.60
N GLN A 147 -2.63 19.22 -5.52
CA GLN A 147 -2.85 18.93 -6.93
C GLN A 147 -2.83 17.41 -7.18
N ALA A 148 -1.82 16.70 -6.67
CA ALA A 148 -1.61 15.28 -6.94
C ALA A 148 -2.41 14.36 -6.00
N ARG A 149 -2.57 14.74 -4.72
CA ARG A 149 -3.26 13.95 -3.69
C ARG A 149 -4.34 14.76 -2.97
N PRO A 150 -5.40 15.20 -3.65
CA PRO A 150 -6.45 16.01 -3.03
C PRO A 150 -7.08 15.24 -1.87
N GLY A 151 -7.07 15.85 -0.67
CA GLY A 151 -7.60 15.27 0.55
C GLY A 151 -6.61 14.48 1.40
N SER A 152 -5.37 14.28 0.95
CA SER A 152 -4.26 13.76 1.76
C SER A 152 -3.43 14.90 2.36
N ASN A 153 -2.61 14.57 3.36
CA ASN A 153 -1.75 15.52 4.07
C ASN A 153 -0.33 14.93 4.19
N TYR A 154 0.68 15.70 3.80
CA TYR A 154 2.07 15.29 3.77
C TYR A 154 2.60 14.91 5.15
N GLU A 155 2.40 15.78 6.14
CA GLU A 155 2.84 15.56 7.52
C GLU A 155 2.14 14.35 8.16
N HIS A 156 0.86 14.15 7.83
CA HIS A 156 0.11 12.97 8.28
C HIS A 156 0.68 11.67 7.71
N SER A 157 1.10 11.68 6.45
CA SER A 157 1.74 10.52 5.81
C SER A 157 3.09 10.16 6.46
N LEU A 158 3.91 11.16 6.78
CA LEU A 158 5.15 10.97 7.55
C LEU A 158 4.88 10.47 8.97
N LYS A 159 3.89 11.06 9.64
CA LYS A 159 3.46 10.67 10.99
C LYS A 159 3.05 9.20 11.03
N LEU A 160 2.28 8.71 10.04
CA LEU A 160 1.86 7.31 9.95
C LEU A 160 3.08 6.38 10.00
N LEU A 161 4.09 6.63 9.16
CA LEU A 161 5.30 5.81 9.10
C LEU A 161 6.11 5.87 10.40
N ALA A 162 6.26 7.06 10.98
CA ALA A 162 6.98 7.27 12.23
C ALA A 162 6.29 6.58 13.42
N GLU A 163 4.96 6.68 13.53
CA GLU A 163 4.21 6.04 14.60
C GLU A 163 4.20 4.51 14.49
N PHE A 164 4.07 3.98 13.27
CA PHE A 164 4.23 2.54 13.05
C PHE A 164 5.64 2.07 13.44
N LYS A 165 6.68 2.79 13.01
CA LYS A 165 8.08 2.47 13.35
C LYS A 165 8.33 2.52 14.86
N ALA A 166 7.71 3.45 15.57
CA ALA A 166 7.83 3.52 17.03
C ALA A 166 7.18 2.32 17.75
N ARG A 167 6.09 1.77 17.19
CA ARG A 167 5.40 0.57 17.71
C ARG A 167 6.16 -0.72 17.37
N HIS A 168 6.73 -0.79 16.17
CA HIS A 168 7.42 -1.95 15.61
C HIS A 168 8.83 -1.58 15.11
N PRO A 169 9.80 -1.33 16.01
CA PRO A 169 11.14 -0.88 15.63
C PRO A 169 11.89 -1.86 14.72
N GLU A 170 11.59 -3.15 14.82
CA GLU A 170 12.19 -4.23 14.03
C GLU A 170 11.64 -4.33 12.61
N VAL A 171 10.43 -3.80 12.35
CA VAL A 171 9.81 -3.84 11.03
C VAL A 171 10.30 -2.66 10.19
N PRO A 172 10.91 -2.91 9.01
CA PRO A 172 11.28 -1.83 8.10
C PRO A 172 10.06 -1.05 7.62
N THR A 173 10.22 0.28 7.57
CA THR A 173 9.26 1.18 6.95
C THR A 173 9.74 1.61 5.57
N LYS A 174 8.81 1.79 4.65
CA LYS A 174 9.07 2.13 3.25
C LYS A 174 8.14 3.23 2.77
N SER A 175 8.61 4.04 1.84
CA SER A 175 7.80 5.03 1.15
C SER A 175 8.15 5.11 -0.32
N GLY A 176 7.31 5.75 -1.11
CA GLY A 176 7.49 5.93 -2.55
C GLY A 176 7.27 7.37 -3.00
N LEU A 177 8.02 7.77 -4.02
CA LEU A 177 7.84 9.00 -4.78
C LEU A 177 7.69 8.69 -6.26
N MET A 178 6.81 9.43 -6.93
CA MET A 178 6.75 9.51 -8.38
C MET A 178 7.44 10.81 -8.82
N LEU A 179 8.30 10.71 -9.82
CA LEU A 179 8.96 11.86 -10.43
C LEU A 179 8.32 12.20 -11.77
N GLY A 180 8.25 13.49 -12.09
CA GLY A 180 7.68 14.01 -13.34
C GLY A 180 6.34 14.72 -13.15
N LEU A 181 5.93 15.03 -11.91
CA LEU A 181 4.73 15.82 -11.61
C LEU A 181 5.01 17.33 -11.54
N GLY A 182 6.27 17.77 -11.71
CA GLY A 182 6.70 19.17 -11.66
C GLY A 182 7.45 19.56 -10.39
N GLU A 183 7.96 18.59 -9.64
CA GLU A 183 8.90 18.77 -8.52
C GLU A 183 10.27 19.22 -9.01
N THR A 184 11.04 19.86 -8.13
CA THR A 184 12.45 20.17 -8.34
C THR A 184 13.34 19.17 -7.59
N ASP A 185 14.60 19.04 -8.01
CA ASP A 185 15.57 18.17 -7.35
C ASP A 185 15.73 18.49 -5.87
N GLU A 186 15.74 19.77 -5.49
CA GLU A 186 15.87 20.19 -4.10
C GLU A 186 14.64 19.81 -3.26
N GLU A 187 13.44 19.88 -3.83
CA GLU A 187 12.21 19.41 -3.17
C GLU A 187 12.25 17.89 -2.93
N ILE A 188 12.73 17.13 -3.91
CA ILE A 188 12.91 15.67 -3.76
C ILE A 188 13.90 15.34 -2.65
N LEU A 189 15.06 16.01 -2.66
CA LEU A 189 16.07 15.85 -1.62
C LEU A 189 15.53 16.22 -0.23
N GLN A 190 14.69 17.26 -0.14
CA GLN A 190 14.05 17.62 1.12
C GLN A 190 13.09 16.53 1.60
N VAL A 191 12.26 15.96 0.73
CA VAL A 191 11.39 14.82 1.09
C VAL A 191 12.21 13.64 1.59
N MET A 192 13.35 13.35 0.98
CA MET A 192 14.25 12.28 1.45
C MET A 192 14.81 12.58 2.85
N ARG A 193 15.16 13.84 3.15
CA ARG A 193 15.58 14.27 4.50
C ARG A 193 14.45 14.11 5.51
N ASP A 194 13.22 14.48 5.13
CA ASP A 194 12.03 14.36 5.97
C ASP A 194 11.72 12.89 6.27
N MET A 195 11.81 11.99 5.28
CA MET A 195 11.68 10.56 5.47
C MET A 195 12.72 10.02 6.47
N ARG A 196 13.99 10.43 6.33
CA ARG A 196 15.05 10.02 7.27
C ARG A 196 14.76 10.52 8.69
N ALA A 197 14.30 11.76 8.85
CA ALA A 197 13.93 12.33 10.14
C ALA A 197 12.75 11.59 10.80
N HIS A 198 11.90 10.91 10.01
CA HIS A 198 10.78 10.08 10.47
C HIS A 198 11.11 8.58 10.51
N ASN A 199 12.39 8.20 10.48
CA ASN A 199 12.88 6.83 10.56
C ASN A 199 12.34 5.90 9.44
N VAL A 200 12.15 6.42 8.24
CA VAL A 200 11.84 5.61 7.07
C VAL A 200 13.13 4.91 6.59
N ASP A 201 13.07 3.59 6.47
CA ASP A 201 14.24 2.75 6.17
C ASP A 201 14.48 2.63 4.66
N MET A 202 13.42 2.59 3.85
CA MET A 202 13.49 2.31 2.41
C MET A 202 12.70 3.32 1.60
N ILE A 203 13.18 3.61 0.40
CA ILE A 203 12.48 4.45 -0.58
C ILE A 203 12.42 3.78 -1.94
N THR A 204 11.29 3.89 -2.61
CA THR A 204 11.13 3.59 -4.04
C THR A 204 10.94 4.90 -4.79
N ILE A 205 11.68 5.09 -5.86
CA ILE A 205 11.50 6.24 -6.76
C ILE A 205 11.08 5.70 -8.12
N GLY A 206 9.89 6.07 -8.57
CA GLY A 206 9.34 5.71 -9.86
C GLY A 206 9.13 6.92 -10.74
N GLN A 207 8.95 6.69 -12.04
CA GLN A 207 8.58 7.73 -12.99
C GLN A 207 7.07 7.77 -13.16
N TYR A 208 6.47 8.97 -13.15
CA TYR A 208 5.10 9.16 -13.59
C TYR A 208 5.01 8.93 -15.10
N LEU A 209 4.14 8.04 -15.50
CA LEU A 209 3.83 7.75 -16.91
C LEU A 209 2.42 8.25 -17.19
N GLN A 210 2.29 9.18 -18.14
CA GLN A 210 1.01 9.73 -18.61
C GLN A 210 0.32 8.75 -19.55
#